data_6b88c03139b206ce53e00dde2520abbb
#
_entry.id   6b88c03139b206ce53e00dde2520abbb
#
_cell.length_a   1.000
_cell.length_b   1.000
_cell.length_c   1.000
_cell.angle_alpha   90.00
_cell.angle_beta   90.00
_cell.angle_gamma   90.00
#
_symmetry.space_group_name_H-M   'P 1'
#
loop_
_entity.id
_entity.type
_entity.pdbx_description
1 polymer ?
#
loop_
_entity_poly.entity_id
_entity_poly.type
_entity_poly.pdbx_seq_one_letter_code
_entity_poly.pdbx_strand_id
1 'polypeptide(L)'
;MAFIVVLLFLLAVRYWWGELPSIAGSYPANWFGWINSMLSGAAAYLAGVVLPALLLAWVSSGFEAILFGLPAFMLHLSVLLFVLHAPSPEMTFDALQLQARQSTTDDGLLADTQGQTLRSLLSNLHQGFFVYIVWYLLLGPGGALFCFLQRHYERQEDNRTAVTDSLDGTATIGAQTVSRWLVGLSIRVSLLLLALVGRLRDGWPYFVASLKDWSIDEGDLLYAGVCIGLVPEVERETTVDSVTYLDWLQDYEGLISRLFFGWIGLAALLTLLS
;
A
#
# COMPACT_ATOMS: atom_id res chain seq x y z
N MET A 1 12.73 -1.10 19.30
CA MET A 1 12.80 -2.60 19.28
C MET A 1 11.44 -3.25 19.10
N ALA A 2 10.39 -2.89 19.87
CA ALA A 2 9.07 -3.54 19.81
C ALA A 2 8.43 -3.56 18.41
N PHE A 3 8.58 -2.51 17.62
CA PHE A 3 7.91 -2.39 16.33
C PHE A 3 8.45 -3.35 15.24
N ILE A 4 9.72 -3.73 15.27
CA ILE A 4 10.25 -4.75 14.34
C ILE A 4 9.67 -6.10 14.65
N VAL A 5 9.62 -6.47 15.93
CA VAL A 5 9.04 -7.74 16.35
C VAL A 5 7.58 -7.81 15.89
N VAL A 6 6.86 -6.71 16.01
CA VAL A 6 5.47 -6.60 15.51
C VAL A 6 5.41 -6.73 14.00
N LEU A 7 6.27 -6.02 13.27
CA LEU A 7 6.30 -6.10 11.80
C LEU A 7 6.65 -7.52 11.34
N LEU A 8 7.68 -8.12 11.91
CA LEU A 8 8.08 -9.50 11.59
C LEU A 8 6.98 -10.51 11.94
N PHE A 9 6.31 -10.32 13.09
CA PHE A 9 5.19 -11.16 13.49
C PHE A 9 4.02 -11.05 12.50
N LEU A 10 3.65 -9.85 12.09
CA LEU A 10 2.57 -9.63 11.12
C LEU A 10 2.91 -10.19 9.74
N LEU A 11 4.15 -10.04 9.29
CA LEU A 11 4.61 -10.62 8.04
C LEU A 11 4.61 -12.16 8.12
N ALA A 12 5.01 -12.73 9.26
CA ALA A 12 4.95 -14.16 9.49
C ALA A 12 3.51 -14.68 9.55
N VAL A 13 2.60 -13.97 10.24
CA VAL A 13 1.18 -14.30 10.28
C VAL A 13 0.57 -14.25 8.88
N ARG A 14 0.87 -13.21 8.09
CA ARG A 14 0.38 -13.10 6.71
C ARG A 14 0.91 -14.22 5.83
N TYR A 15 2.20 -14.54 5.94
CA TYR A 15 2.81 -15.62 5.16
C TYR A 15 2.25 -17.00 5.53
N TRP A 16 1.90 -17.23 6.81
CA TRP A 16 1.47 -18.54 7.31
C TRP A 16 -0.03 -18.77 7.28
N TRP A 17 -0.84 -17.72 7.46
CA TRP A 17 -2.30 -17.81 7.56
C TRP A 17 -3.09 -17.16 6.41
N GLY A 18 -2.41 -16.62 5.41
CA GLY A 18 -3.05 -15.98 4.27
C GLY A 18 -3.67 -14.63 4.60
N GLU A 19 -5.00 -14.55 4.70
CA GLU A 19 -5.69 -13.28 4.94
C GLU A 19 -5.67 -12.87 6.42
N LEU A 20 -5.21 -11.64 6.69
CA LEU A 20 -5.40 -11.01 7.99
C LEU A 20 -6.88 -10.64 8.17
N PRO A 21 -7.49 -10.95 9.35
CA PRO A 21 -8.87 -10.58 9.59
C PRO A 21 -9.04 -9.06 9.52
N SER A 22 -9.99 -8.58 8.73
CA SER A 22 -10.35 -7.16 8.68
C SER A 22 -11.11 -6.78 9.94
N ILE A 23 -10.39 -6.20 10.90
CA ILE A 23 -10.99 -5.70 12.15
C ILE A 23 -11.64 -4.34 11.94
N ALA A 24 -11.20 -3.57 10.94
CA ALA A 24 -11.69 -2.22 10.72
C ALA A 24 -13.18 -2.16 10.32
N GLY A 25 -13.70 -3.10 9.54
CA GLY A 25 -15.11 -3.21 9.17
C GLY A 25 -15.76 -1.86 8.79
N SER A 26 -16.89 -1.55 9.39
CA SER A 26 -17.63 -0.29 9.20
C SER A 26 -17.22 0.86 10.15
N TYR A 27 -16.27 0.62 11.06
CA TYR A 27 -15.87 1.63 12.07
C TYR A 27 -15.43 2.97 11.47
N PRO A 28 -14.59 3.02 10.41
CA PRO A 28 -14.19 4.32 9.85
C PRO A 28 -15.36 5.11 9.28
N ALA A 29 -16.31 4.45 8.62
CA ALA A 29 -17.50 5.11 8.06
C ALA A 29 -18.38 5.70 9.18
N ASN A 30 -18.62 4.95 10.24
CA ASN A 30 -19.38 5.41 11.39
C ASN A 30 -18.67 6.56 12.12
N TRP A 31 -17.35 6.48 12.29
CA TRP A 31 -16.52 7.51 12.88
C TRP A 31 -16.64 8.83 12.12
N PHE A 32 -16.42 8.81 10.83
CA PHE A 32 -16.53 10.01 10.00
C PHE A 32 -17.97 10.51 9.90
N GLY A 33 -18.97 9.62 9.88
CA GLY A 33 -20.38 10.00 9.96
C GLY A 33 -20.70 10.82 11.22
N TRP A 34 -20.19 10.37 12.36
CA TRP A 34 -20.34 11.08 13.64
C TRP A 34 -19.60 12.42 13.65
N ILE A 35 -18.32 12.47 13.24
CA ILE A 35 -17.53 13.72 13.16
C ILE A 35 -18.23 14.74 12.25
N ASN A 36 -18.66 14.32 11.07
CA ASN A 36 -19.26 15.20 10.08
C ASN A 36 -20.69 15.67 10.47
N SER A 37 -21.33 15.01 11.44
CA SER A 37 -22.58 15.51 12.04
C SER A 37 -22.35 16.70 12.99
N MET A 38 -21.12 16.83 13.53
CA MET A 38 -20.76 17.87 14.50
C MET A 38 -19.90 18.98 13.89
N LEU A 39 -19.04 18.63 12.94
CA LEU A 39 -18.03 19.51 12.36
C LEU A 39 -18.06 19.41 10.82
N SER A 40 -17.65 20.49 10.16
CA SER A 40 -17.60 20.56 8.70
C SER A 40 -16.23 21.04 8.20
N GLY A 41 -15.89 20.71 6.96
CA GLY A 41 -14.69 21.17 6.27
C GLY A 41 -13.40 20.83 7.01
N ALA A 42 -12.48 21.79 7.13
CA ALA A 42 -11.16 21.57 7.73
C ALA A 42 -11.22 21.13 9.20
N ALA A 43 -12.23 21.55 9.96
CA ALA A 43 -12.39 21.14 11.36
C ALA A 43 -12.74 19.64 11.48
N ALA A 44 -13.57 19.12 10.59
CA ALA A 44 -13.91 17.71 10.52
C ALA A 44 -12.65 16.87 10.13
N TYR A 45 -11.85 17.35 9.20
CA TYR A 45 -10.59 16.72 8.82
C TYR A 45 -9.59 16.68 10.00
N LEU A 46 -9.37 17.81 10.66
CA LEU A 46 -8.45 17.85 11.80
C LEU A 46 -8.90 16.94 12.95
N ALA A 47 -10.20 16.95 13.28
CA ALA A 47 -10.74 16.10 14.35
C ALA A 47 -10.84 14.62 13.96
N GLY A 48 -11.15 14.32 12.71
CA GLY A 48 -11.37 12.95 12.23
C GLY A 48 -10.11 12.20 11.84
N VAL A 49 -9.08 12.90 11.35
CA VAL A 49 -7.86 12.31 10.81
C VAL A 49 -6.63 12.66 11.65
N VAL A 50 -6.36 13.94 11.84
CA VAL A 50 -5.09 14.39 12.43
C VAL A 50 -5.04 14.12 13.93
N LEU A 51 -6.08 14.48 14.66
CA LEU A 51 -6.11 14.37 16.11
C LEU A 51 -5.99 12.92 16.61
N PRO A 52 -6.73 11.92 16.09
CA PRO A 52 -6.55 10.52 16.50
C PRO A 52 -5.14 10.00 16.25
N ALA A 53 -4.53 10.36 15.10
CA ALA A 53 -3.18 9.95 14.76
C ALA A 53 -2.12 10.55 15.71
N LEU A 54 -2.25 11.84 16.04
CA LEU A 54 -1.38 12.51 17.01
C LEU A 54 -1.55 11.98 18.44
N LEU A 55 -2.80 11.73 18.86
CA LEU A 55 -3.07 11.12 20.16
C LEU A 55 -2.44 9.73 20.25
N LEU A 56 -2.59 8.91 19.22
CA LEU A 56 -1.97 7.59 19.17
C LEU A 56 -0.44 7.68 19.22
N ALA A 57 0.18 8.58 18.45
CA ALA A 57 1.61 8.81 18.48
C ALA A 57 2.11 9.24 19.87
N TRP A 58 1.39 10.13 20.53
CA TRP A 58 1.70 10.58 21.88
C TRP A 58 1.56 9.47 22.93
N VAL A 59 0.46 8.69 22.87
CA VAL A 59 0.21 7.57 23.78
C VAL A 59 1.28 6.49 23.60
N SER A 60 1.64 6.17 22.34
CA SER A 60 2.65 5.14 22.04
C SER A 60 4.02 5.51 22.63
N SER A 61 4.41 6.77 22.57
CA SER A 61 5.68 7.25 23.18
C SER A 61 5.71 7.10 24.70
N GLY A 62 4.56 7.26 25.35
CA GLY A 62 4.45 7.10 26.82
C GLY A 62 4.53 5.65 27.28
N PHE A 63 4.13 4.69 26.45
CA PHE A 63 4.11 3.27 26.82
C PHE A 63 5.45 2.54 26.67
N GLU A 64 6.42 3.12 25.97
CA GLU A 64 7.73 2.50 25.78
C GLU A 64 8.49 2.26 27.07
N ALA A 65 8.32 3.14 28.07
CA ALA A 65 8.99 3.04 29.36
C ALA A 65 8.29 2.12 30.37
N ILE A 66 7.08 1.64 30.08
CA ILE A 66 6.25 0.88 31.02
C ILE A 66 6.37 -0.63 30.75
N LEU A 67 6.60 -1.42 31.79
CA LEU A 67 6.58 -2.90 31.75
C LEU A 67 7.39 -3.51 30.59
N PHE A 68 8.64 -3.07 30.42
CA PHE A 68 9.54 -3.55 29.36
C PHE A 68 9.00 -3.36 27.93
N GLY A 69 8.08 -2.40 27.72
CA GLY A 69 7.48 -2.11 26.41
C GLY A 69 6.36 -3.07 25.98
N LEU A 70 5.85 -3.95 26.86
CA LEU A 70 4.76 -4.87 26.52
C LEU A 70 3.47 -4.14 26.11
N PRO A 71 3.02 -3.05 26.79
CA PRO A 71 1.85 -2.29 26.34
C PRO A 71 2.08 -1.59 25.00
N ALA A 72 3.29 -1.07 24.76
CA ALA A 72 3.66 -0.52 23.46
C ALA A 72 3.59 -1.58 22.36
N PHE A 73 4.13 -2.78 22.60
CA PHE A 73 4.04 -3.90 21.66
C PHE A 73 2.57 -4.24 21.32
N MET A 74 1.71 -4.38 22.32
CA MET A 74 0.28 -4.69 22.11
C MET A 74 -0.43 -3.56 21.34
N LEU A 75 -0.11 -2.30 21.63
CA LEU A 75 -0.65 -1.15 20.92
C LEU A 75 -0.23 -1.16 19.44
N HIS A 76 1.06 -1.35 19.16
CA HIS A 76 1.59 -1.45 17.80
C HIS A 76 0.94 -2.57 17.01
N LEU A 77 0.84 -3.77 17.64
CA LEU A 77 0.19 -4.93 17.03
C LEU A 77 -1.28 -4.65 16.70
N SER A 78 -2.02 -4.07 17.66
CA SER A 78 -3.43 -3.75 17.47
C SER A 78 -3.66 -2.73 16.33
N VAL A 79 -2.82 -1.69 16.25
CA VAL A 79 -2.91 -0.68 15.19
C VAL A 79 -2.60 -1.29 13.83
N LEU A 80 -1.54 -2.10 13.73
CA LEU A 80 -1.20 -2.74 12.46
C LEU A 80 -2.27 -3.73 12.00
N LEU A 81 -2.82 -4.55 12.90
CA LEU A 81 -3.95 -5.44 12.59
C LEU A 81 -5.19 -4.66 12.14
N PHE A 82 -5.45 -3.51 12.77
CA PHE A 82 -6.58 -2.65 12.40
C PHE A 82 -6.40 -2.03 11.01
N VAL A 83 -5.20 -1.61 10.67
CA VAL A 83 -4.88 -0.87 9.43
C VAL A 83 -4.63 -1.80 8.25
N LEU A 84 -3.99 -2.97 8.45
CA LEU A 84 -3.63 -3.89 7.37
C LEU A 84 -4.85 -4.69 6.91
N HIS A 85 -5.34 -4.36 5.74
CA HIS A 85 -6.62 -4.83 5.20
C HIS A 85 -6.51 -5.46 3.79
N ALA A 86 -5.32 -5.63 3.25
CA ALA A 86 -5.18 -6.12 1.88
C ALA A 86 -5.44 -7.64 1.77
N PRO A 87 -6.07 -8.11 0.68
CA PRO A 87 -6.14 -9.54 0.35
C PRO A 87 -4.73 -10.13 0.24
N SER A 88 -4.60 -11.45 0.49
CA SER A 88 -3.30 -12.09 0.30
C SER A 88 -2.91 -12.04 -1.18
N PRO A 89 -1.63 -11.72 -1.50
CA PRO A 89 -1.18 -11.70 -2.89
C PRO A 89 -1.30 -13.09 -3.56
N GLU A 90 -1.11 -14.16 -2.80
CA GLU A 90 -1.20 -15.53 -3.27
C GLU A 90 -2.60 -15.89 -3.79
N MET A 91 -3.67 -15.60 -3.04
CA MET A 91 -5.04 -15.83 -3.51
C MET A 91 -5.35 -15.09 -4.81
N THR A 92 -4.78 -13.89 -4.98
CA THR A 92 -5.04 -13.08 -6.16
C THR A 92 -4.23 -13.57 -7.35
N PHE A 93 -3.00 -14.05 -7.14
CA PHE A 93 -2.19 -14.68 -8.17
C PHE A 93 -2.78 -16.02 -8.62
N ASP A 94 -3.24 -16.86 -7.70
CA ASP A 94 -3.95 -18.10 -8.01
C ASP A 94 -5.19 -17.85 -8.88
N ALA A 95 -5.97 -16.81 -8.55
CA ALA A 95 -7.14 -16.43 -9.35
C ALA A 95 -6.73 -15.99 -10.77
N LEU A 96 -5.65 -15.21 -10.92
CA LEU A 96 -5.12 -14.80 -12.22
C LEU A 96 -4.58 -15.99 -13.03
N GLN A 97 -3.86 -16.90 -12.39
CA GLN A 97 -3.38 -18.13 -13.05
C GLN A 97 -4.53 -19.01 -13.52
N LEU A 98 -5.58 -19.15 -12.70
CA LEU A 98 -6.78 -19.89 -13.05
C LEU A 98 -7.49 -19.25 -14.25
N GLN A 99 -7.64 -17.93 -14.26
CA GLN A 99 -8.24 -17.16 -15.35
C GLN A 99 -7.40 -17.29 -16.64
N ALA A 100 -6.06 -17.19 -16.54
CA ALA A 100 -5.16 -17.37 -17.66
C ALA A 100 -5.27 -18.77 -18.30
N ARG A 101 -5.40 -19.81 -17.47
CA ARG A 101 -5.59 -21.19 -17.96
C ARG A 101 -6.95 -21.42 -18.62
N GLN A 102 -7.98 -20.67 -18.25
CA GLN A 102 -9.33 -20.78 -18.83
C GLN A 102 -9.50 -19.98 -20.12
N SER A 103 -8.66 -18.96 -20.34
CA SER A 103 -8.77 -18.03 -21.47
C SER A 103 -7.97 -18.52 -22.67
N THR A 104 -8.43 -19.56 -23.37
CA THR A 104 -7.69 -20.15 -24.51
C THR A 104 -8.10 -19.59 -25.88
N THR A 105 -8.87 -18.49 -26.00
CA THR A 105 -9.62 -18.24 -27.26
C THR A 105 -9.37 -16.90 -27.97
N ASP A 106 -8.70 -15.89 -27.39
CA ASP A 106 -8.53 -14.61 -28.13
C ASP A 106 -7.30 -13.81 -27.63
N ASP A 107 -6.16 -13.96 -28.33
CA ASP A 107 -4.84 -13.53 -27.86
C ASP A 107 -4.65 -12.00 -27.69
N GLY A 108 -5.30 -11.17 -28.50
CA GLY A 108 -5.08 -9.71 -28.47
C GLY A 108 -5.87 -8.98 -27.37
N LEU A 109 -7.10 -9.37 -27.12
CA LEU A 109 -7.96 -8.79 -26.08
C LEU A 109 -7.51 -9.21 -24.66
N LEU A 110 -6.90 -10.39 -24.58
CA LEU A 110 -6.34 -10.98 -23.37
C LEU A 110 -5.16 -10.20 -22.82
N ALA A 111 -4.22 -9.78 -23.65
CA ALA A 111 -3.01 -9.08 -23.20
C ALA A 111 -3.34 -7.73 -22.54
N ASP A 112 -4.28 -6.97 -23.09
CA ASP A 112 -4.69 -5.67 -22.54
C ASP A 112 -5.48 -5.82 -21.23
N THR A 113 -6.42 -6.78 -21.19
CA THR A 113 -7.19 -7.09 -19.97
C THR A 113 -6.28 -7.62 -18.85
N GLN A 114 -5.30 -8.42 -19.18
CA GLN A 114 -4.32 -8.97 -18.23
C GLN A 114 -3.42 -7.86 -17.67
N GLY A 115 -2.94 -6.95 -18.51
CA GLY A 115 -2.19 -5.78 -18.06
C GLY A 115 -2.96 -4.88 -17.12
N GLN A 116 -4.25 -4.61 -17.41
CA GLN A 116 -5.12 -3.82 -16.54
C GLN A 116 -5.40 -4.54 -15.21
N THR A 117 -5.65 -5.84 -15.23
CA THR A 117 -5.89 -6.63 -14.02
C THR A 117 -4.66 -6.63 -13.12
N LEU A 118 -3.48 -6.77 -13.71
CA LEU A 118 -2.23 -6.75 -12.96
C LEU A 118 -1.90 -5.36 -12.38
N ARG A 119 -2.16 -4.28 -13.12
CA ARG A 119 -2.07 -2.91 -12.58
C ARG A 119 -2.99 -2.71 -11.38
N SER A 120 -4.23 -3.16 -11.49
CA SER A 120 -5.21 -3.05 -10.40
C SER A 120 -4.79 -3.87 -9.18
N LEU A 121 -4.25 -5.05 -9.38
CA LEU A 121 -3.72 -5.92 -8.31
C LEU A 121 -2.55 -5.26 -7.59
N LEU A 122 -1.57 -4.75 -8.34
CA LEU A 122 -0.42 -4.05 -7.76
C LEU A 122 -0.83 -2.80 -7.00
N SER A 123 -1.72 -2.01 -7.60
CA SER A 123 -2.25 -0.82 -6.96
C SER A 123 -2.98 -1.17 -5.66
N ASN A 124 -3.83 -2.20 -5.67
CA ASN A 124 -4.55 -2.67 -4.49
C ASN A 124 -3.60 -3.21 -3.41
N LEU A 125 -2.61 -4.02 -3.80
CA LEU A 125 -1.61 -4.53 -2.87
C LEU A 125 -0.78 -3.40 -2.25
N HIS A 126 -0.31 -2.47 -3.08
CA HIS A 126 0.46 -1.32 -2.62
C HIS A 126 -0.37 -0.46 -1.68
N GLN A 127 -1.55 -0.06 -2.12
CA GLN A 127 -2.45 0.79 -1.37
C GLN A 127 -3.04 0.12 -0.13
N GLY A 128 -3.25 -1.19 -0.13
CA GLY A 128 -3.80 -1.93 1.00
C GLY A 128 -2.76 -2.35 2.04
N PHE A 129 -1.47 -2.39 1.67
CA PHE A 129 -0.44 -2.94 2.55
C PHE A 129 0.81 -2.07 2.63
N PHE A 130 1.51 -1.85 1.49
CA PHE A 130 2.83 -1.20 1.52
C PHE A 130 2.79 0.26 1.97
N VAL A 131 1.76 1.01 1.60
CA VAL A 131 1.59 2.41 2.04
C VAL A 131 1.62 2.50 3.57
N TYR A 132 0.88 1.64 4.26
CA TYR A 132 0.81 1.65 5.72
C TYR A 132 2.11 1.22 6.37
N ILE A 133 2.82 0.26 5.79
CA ILE A 133 4.14 -0.16 6.28
C ILE A 133 5.14 0.99 6.18
N VAL A 134 5.18 1.72 5.06
CA VAL A 134 6.08 2.87 4.90
C VAL A 134 5.84 3.89 6.00
N TRP A 135 4.60 4.30 6.18
CA TRP A 135 4.26 5.33 7.17
C TRP A 135 4.41 4.83 8.61
N TYR A 136 4.18 3.54 8.84
CA TYR A 136 4.50 2.92 10.11
C TYR A 136 5.99 2.94 10.42
N LEU A 137 6.85 2.64 9.45
CA LEU A 137 8.31 2.66 9.62
C LEU A 137 8.85 4.08 9.83
N LEU A 138 8.25 5.09 9.19
CA LEU A 138 8.70 6.49 9.29
C LEU A 138 8.18 7.18 10.55
N LEU A 139 6.91 7.01 10.89
CA LEU A 139 6.23 7.78 11.94
C LEU A 139 5.60 6.89 13.03
N GLY A 140 5.89 5.60 13.04
CA GLY A 140 5.30 4.66 14.00
C GLY A 140 3.81 4.40 13.78
N PRO A 141 3.09 3.89 14.80
CA PRO A 141 1.68 3.53 14.71
C PRO A 141 0.77 4.73 14.38
N GLY A 142 1.14 5.93 14.82
CA GLY A 142 0.42 7.16 14.49
C GLY A 142 0.45 7.46 12.98
N GLY A 143 1.59 7.25 12.32
CA GLY A 143 1.73 7.44 10.87
C GLY A 143 0.89 6.46 10.06
N ALA A 144 0.86 5.18 10.45
CA ALA A 144 0.00 4.19 9.81
C ALA A 144 -1.49 4.52 9.96
N LEU A 145 -1.90 4.89 11.18
CA LEU A 145 -3.28 5.29 11.45
C LEU A 145 -3.65 6.57 10.68
N PHE A 146 -2.75 7.56 10.64
CA PHE A 146 -2.97 8.78 9.87
C PHE A 146 -3.25 8.47 8.39
N CYS A 147 -2.40 7.66 7.78
CA CYS A 147 -2.55 7.28 6.38
C CYS A 147 -3.87 6.51 6.13
N PHE A 148 -4.24 5.61 7.04
CA PHE A 148 -5.48 4.85 6.98
C PHE A 148 -6.72 5.76 7.06
N LEU A 149 -6.77 6.64 8.04
CA LEU A 149 -7.89 7.58 8.23
C LEU A 149 -7.98 8.58 7.07
N GLN A 150 -6.83 9.09 6.58
CA GLN A 150 -6.75 9.98 5.43
C GLN A 150 -7.44 9.37 4.19
N ARG A 151 -7.13 8.12 3.88
CA ARG A 151 -7.71 7.44 2.73
C ARG A 151 -9.21 7.16 2.87
N HIS A 152 -9.66 6.84 4.08
CA HIS A 152 -11.08 6.66 4.34
C HIS A 152 -11.83 7.98 4.28
N TYR A 153 -11.24 9.07 4.75
CA TYR A 153 -11.82 10.41 4.63
C TYR A 153 -11.97 10.81 3.16
N GLU A 154 -10.94 10.62 2.34
CA GLU A 154 -10.95 10.91 0.91
C GLU A 154 -12.06 10.12 0.18
N ARG A 155 -12.13 8.80 0.38
CA ARG A 155 -13.19 7.97 -0.22
C ARG A 155 -14.60 8.41 0.19
N GLN A 156 -14.77 8.88 1.40
CA GLN A 156 -16.07 9.34 1.88
C GLN A 156 -16.44 10.70 1.26
N GLU A 157 -15.47 11.60 1.08
CA GLU A 157 -15.70 12.88 0.39
C GLU A 157 -15.98 12.68 -1.10
N ASP A 158 -15.26 11.79 -1.78
CA ASP A 158 -15.53 11.44 -3.17
C ASP A 158 -16.98 10.90 -3.36
N ASN A 159 -17.42 10.02 -2.45
CA ASN A 159 -18.80 9.52 -2.47
C ASN A 159 -19.84 10.63 -2.18
N ARG A 160 -19.52 11.63 -1.36
CA ARG A 160 -20.41 12.77 -1.07
C ARG A 160 -20.49 13.73 -2.25
N THR A 161 -19.36 14.08 -2.87
CA THR A 161 -19.32 14.96 -4.03
C THR A 161 -20.03 14.35 -5.24
N ALA A 162 -19.96 13.04 -5.40
CA ALA A 162 -20.70 12.31 -6.44
C ALA A 162 -22.23 12.37 -6.26
N VAL A 163 -22.72 12.52 -5.02
CA VAL A 163 -24.16 12.57 -4.70
C VAL A 163 -24.72 14.00 -4.62
N THR A 164 -23.89 14.95 -4.19
CA THR A 164 -24.29 16.34 -3.99
C THR A 164 -23.46 17.22 -4.88
N ASP A 165 -23.89 17.69 -5.98
CA ASP A 165 -23.23 18.70 -6.87
C ASP A 165 -22.70 19.99 -6.15
N SER A 166 -22.36 19.86 -4.87
CA SER A 166 -22.03 20.96 -3.95
C SER A 166 -20.56 21.34 -4.03
N LEU A 167 -20.35 22.59 -4.43
CA LEU A 167 -19.12 23.34 -4.67
C LEU A 167 -18.19 23.60 -3.47
N ASP A 168 -18.22 22.81 -2.41
CA ASP A 168 -17.29 23.01 -1.26
C ASP A 168 -15.91 22.35 -1.53
N GLY A 169 -15.32 22.69 -2.70
CA GLY A 169 -14.12 22.03 -3.25
C GLY A 169 -12.80 22.30 -2.52
N THR A 170 -12.72 23.23 -1.58
CA THR A 170 -11.41 23.64 -1.01
C THR A 170 -10.84 22.63 -0.02
N ALA A 171 -11.67 22.02 0.82
CA ALA A 171 -11.23 20.98 1.76
C ALA A 171 -10.87 19.66 1.05
N THR A 172 -11.60 19.33 -0.01
CA THR A 172 -11.39 18.14 -0.86
C THR A 172 -10.05 18.20 -1.59
N ILE A 173 -9.71 19.38 -2.17
CA ILE A 173 -8.43 19.57 -2.87
C ILE A 173 -7.24 19.38 -1.91
N GLY A 174 -7.34 19.88 -0.69
CA GLY A 174 -6.30 19.72 0.33
C GLY A 174 -6.10 18.25 0.73
N ALA A 175 -7.18 17.52 0.98
CA ALA A 175 -7.14 16.11 1.35
C ALA A 175 -6.57 15.24 0.22
N GLN A 176 -6.98 15.44 -1.03
CA GLN A 176 -6.45 14.74 -2.20
C GLN A 176 -4.95 15.01 -2.41
N THR A 177 -4.51 16.25 -2.18
CA THR A 177 -3.09 16.59 -2.28
C THR A 177 -2.27 15.83 -1.23
N VAL A 178 -2.73 15.77 0.02
CA VAL A 178 -2.07 15.02 1.09
C VAL A 178 -2.01 13.53 0.75
N SER A 179 -3.13 12.94 0.32
CA SER A 179 -3.20 11.53 -0.09
C SER A 179 -2.21 11.22 -1.22
N ARG A 180 -2.16 12.06 -2.26
CA ARG A 180 -1.21 11.91 -3.36
C ARG A 180 0.24 11.93 -2.88
N TRP A 181 0.59 12.79 -1.93
CA TRP A 181 1.93 12.81 -1.34
C TRP A 181 2.22 11.56 -0.53
N LEU A 182 1.27 11.11 0.29
CA LEU A 182 1.41 9.91 1.12
C LEU A 182 1.65 8.66 0.27
N VAL A 183 0.82 8.45 -0.74
CA VAL A 183 0.92 7.30 -1.63
C VAL A 183 2.11 7.45 -2.57
N GLY A 184 2.31 8.61 -3.15
CA GLY A 184 3.41 8.89 -4.08
C GLY A 184 4.80 8.70 -3.47
N LEU A 185 5.00 9.08 -2.19
CA LEU A 185 6.26 8.80 -1.48
C LEU A 185 6.44 7.30 -1.25
N SER A 186 5.40 6.61 -0.81
CA SER A 186 5.48 5.17 -0.53
C SER A 186 5.75 4.35 -1.79
N ILE A 187 5.21 4.74 -2.95
CA ILE A 187 5.51 4.11 -4.24
C ILE A 187 7.00 4.26 -4.58
N ARG A 188 7.57 5.43 -4.38
CA ARG A 188 8.99 5.67 -4.67
C ARG A 188 9.92 4.83 -3.79
N VAL A 189 9.57 4.65 -2.51
CA VAL A 189 10.30 3.72 -1.64
C VAL A 189 10.16 2.28 -2.14
N SER A 190 8.96 1.88 -2.58
CA SER A 190 8.74 0.54 -3.17
C SER A 190 9.51 0.36 -4.49
N LEU A 191 9.57 1.38 -5.35
CA LEU A 191 10.39 1.36 -6.57
C LEU A 191 11.88 1.24 -6.29
N LEU A 192 12.37 1.94 -5.26
CA LEU A 192 13.76 1.79 -4.82
C LEU A 192 14.04 0.35 -4.40
N LEU A 193 13.16 -0.25 -3.60
CA LEU A 193 13.31 -1.64 -3.19
C LEU A 193 13.21 -2.60 -4.37
N LEU A 194 12.28 -2.36 -5.30
CA LEU A 194 12.17 -3.13 -6.55
C LEU A 194 13.45 -3.05 -7.38
N ALA A 195 14.06 -1.87 -7.49
CA ALA A 195 15.33 -1.71 -8.19
C ALA A 195 16.47 -2.49 -7.48
N LEU A 196 16.50 -2.48 -6.14
CA LEU A 196 17.52 -3.20 -5.36
C LEU A 196 17.36 -4.72 -5.41
N VAL A 197 16.12 -5.21 -5.39
CA VAL A 197 15.81 -6.65 -5.32
C VAL A 197 15.73 -7.28 -6.72
N GLY A 198 15.36 -6.48 -7.72
CA GLY A 198 15.24 -6.89 -9.11
C GLY A 198 16.52 -6.58 -9.91
N ARG A 199 16.36 -5.83 -10.99
CA ARG A 199 17.46 -5.45 -11.91
C ARG A 199 17.90 -4.00 -11.62
N LEU A 200 18.87 -3.84 -10.73
CA LEU A 200 19.35 -2.53 -10.31
C LEU A 200 19.78 -1.64 -11.49
N ARG A 201 20.43 -2.23 -12.50
CA ARG A 201 20.93 -1.50 -13.67
C ARG A 201 19.81 -0.77 -14.42
N ASP A 202 18.67 -1.44 -14.60
CA ASP A 202 17.54 -0.93 -15.38
C ASP A 202 16.54 -0.19 -14.50
N GLY A 203 16.36 -0.64 -13.26
CA GLY A 203 15.45 -0.04 -12.28
C GLY A 203 15.93 1.27 -11.69
N TRP A 204 17.24 1.47 -11.55
CA TRP A 204 17.80 2.70 -10.98
C TRP A 204 17.51 3.96 -11.80
N PRO A 205 17.75 3.98 -13.13
CA PRO A 205 17.38 5.16 -13.96
C PRO A 205 15.88 5.46 -13.89
N TYR A 206 15.03 4.43 -13.88
CA TYR A 206 13.59 4.59 -13.77
C TYR A 206 13.18 5.17 -12.42
N PHE A 207 13.74 4.67 -11.31
CA PHE A 207 13.54 5.23 -9.98
C PHE A 207 13.92 6.71 -9.94
N VAL A 208 15.11 7.08 -10.45
CA VAL A 208 15.56 8.49 -10.46
C VAL A 208 14.64 9.36 -11.32
N ALA A 209 14.16 8.86 -12.47
CA ALA A 209 13.19 9.57 -13.29
C ALA A 209 11.87 9.81 -12.56
N SER A 210 11.38 8.80 -11.82
CA SER A 210 10.14 8.89 -11.03
C SER A 210 10.19 9.93 -9.91
N LEU A 211 11.38 10.27 -9.40
CA LEU A 211 11.53 11.33 -8.38
C LEU A 211 11.24 12.73 -8.93
N LYS A 212 11.40 12.93 -10.22
CA LYS A 212 11.20 14.24 -10.88
C LYS A 212 9.77 14.45 -11.36
N ASP A 213 9.08 13.37 -11.70
CA ASP A 213 7.73 13.43 -12.26
C ASP A 213 6.70 12.90 -11.28
N TRP A 214 5.86 13.80 -10.77
CA TRP A 214 4.77 13.51 -9.84
C TRP A 214 3.40 13.49 -10.52
N SER A 215 3.36 13.62 -11.84
CA SER A 215 2.13 13.63 -12.63
C SER A 215 1.70 12.23 -13.09
N ILE A 216 2.62 11.26 -13.08
CA ILE A 216 2.36 9.90 -13.53
C ILE A 216 1.42 9.20 -12.55
N ASP A 217 0.44 8.48 -13.11
CA ASP A 217 -0.47 7.67 -12.31
C ASP A 217 0.27 6.61 -11.48
N GLU A 218 -0.20 6.40 -10.25
CA GLU A 218 0.45 5.56 -9.26
C GLU A 218 0.49 4.09 -9.70
N GLY A 219 -0.60 3.59 -10.31
CA GLY A 219 -0.68 2.23 -10.81
C GLY A 219 0.26 1.99 -11.99
N ASP A 220 0.35 2.96 -12.90
CA ASP A 220 1.25 2.90 -14.06
C ASP A 220 2.72 2.93 -13.63
N LEU A 221 3.03 3.76 -12.63
CA LEU A 221 4.40 3.85 -12.10
C LEU A 221 4.88 2.54 -11.49
N LEU A 222 4.04 1.89 -10.67
CA LEU A 222 4.35 0.58 -10.07
C LEU A 222 4.45 -0.52 -11.12
N TYR A 223 3.47 -0.57 -12.03
CA TYR A 223 3.45 -1.58 -13.09
C TYR A 223 4.70 -1.50 -13.97
N ALA A 224 5.05 -0.30 -14.44
CA ALA A 224 6.26 -0.11 -15.23
C ALA A 224 7.53 -0.47 -14.44
N GLY A 225 7.61 -0.12 -13.14
CA GLY A 225 8.74 -0.48 -12.28
C GLY A 225 8.92 -1.99 -12.15
N VAL A 226 7.83 -2.72 -12.04
CA VAL A 226 7.88 -4.19 -11.98
C VAL A 226 8.23 -4.80 -13.33
N CYS A 227 7.67 -4.31 -14.44
CA CYS A 227 8.04 -4.75 -15.78
C CYS A 227 9.54 -4.53 -16.05
N ILE A 228 10.10 -3.40 -15.60
CA ILE A 228 11.55 -3.12 -15.73
C ILE A 228 12.38 -4.13 -14.89
N GLY A 229 11.86 -4.49 -13.72
CA GLY A 229 12.54 -5.45 -12.83
C GLY A 229 12.58 -6.88 -13.35
N LEU A 230 11.60 -7.29 -14.15
CA LEU A 230 11.44 -8.67 -14.62
C LEU A 230 11.96 -8.93 -16.02
N VAL A 231 11.61 -8.07 -17.00
CA VAL A 231 11.78 -8.38 -18.42
C VAL A 231 12.88 -7.50 -19.03
N PRO A 232 13.86 -8.09 -19.76
CA PRO A 232 14.80 -7.32 -20.57
C PRO A 232 14.06 -6.49 -21.63
N GLU A 233 14.58 -5.31 -21.94
CA GLU A 233 13.98 -4.37 -22.90
C GLU A 233 13.73 -5.02 -24.28
N VAL A 234 14.58 -5.96 -24.66
CA VAL A 234 14.52 -6.72 -25.94
C VAL A 234 13.31 -7.66 -26.02
N GLU A 235 12.80 -8.17 -24.90
CA GLU A 235 11.68 -9.13 -24.87
C GLU A 235 10.30 -8.47 -24.74
N ARG A 236 10.24 -7.15 -24.50
CA ARG A 236 8.98 -6.41 -24.33
C ARG A 236 8.18 -6.23 -25.61
N GLU A 237 8.82 -6.33 -26.78
CA GLU A 237 8.18 -6.09 -28.09
C GLU A 237 7.57 -7.35 -28.71
N THR A 238 7.79 -8.54 -28.14
CA THR A 238 7.23 -9.78 -28.66
C THR A 238 5.84 -10.05 -28.09
N THR A 239 4.88 -10.41 -28.94
CA THR A 239 3.55 -10.88 -28.58
C THR A 239 3.65 -12.04 -27.61
N VAL A 240 3.10 -11.88 -26.42
CA VAL A 240 3.16 -12.86 -25.33
C VAL A 240 2.17 -13.97 -25.61
N ASP A 241 2.66 -15.16 -25.94
CA ASP A 241 1.88 -16.40 -26.02
C ASP A 241 1.40 -16.82 -24.59
N SER A 242 0.30 -17.55 -24.49
CA SER A 242 -0.31 -17.94 -23.21
C SER A 242 0.62 -18.71 -22.26
N VAL A 243 1.55 -19.49 -22.79
CA VAL A 243 2.57 -20.21 -22.01
C VAL A 243 3.58 -19.23 -21.42
N THR A 244 4.04 -18.28 -22.20
CA THR A 244 4.96 -17.20 -21.77
C THR A 244 4.33 -16.32 -20.69
N TYR A 245 3.00 -16.13 -20.71
CA TYR A 245 2.28 -15.37 -19.70
C TYR A 245 2.25 -16.07 -18.32
N LEU A 246 2.09 -17.39 -18.29
CA LEU A 246 2.12 -18.15 -17.03
C LEU A 246 3.51 -18.14 -16.39
N ASP A 247 4.57 -18.28 -17.19
CA ASP A 247 5.95 -18.17 -16.71
C ASP A 247 6.23 -16.77 -16.17
N TRP A 248 5.73 -15.75 -16.87
CA TRP A 248 5.84 -14.36 -16.45
C TRP A 248 5.09 -14.08 -15.15
N LEU A 249 3.90 -14.66 -14.90
CA LEU A 249 3.18 -14.57 -13.64
C LEU A 249 3.96 -15.19 -12.47
N GLN A 250 4.65 -16.32 -12.70
CA GLN A 250 5.47 -16.95 -11.66
C GLN A 250 6.69 -16.10 -11.31
N ASP A 251 7.35 -15.51 -12.29
CA ASP A 251 8.45 -14.57 -12.06
C ASP A 251 7.98 -13.34 -11.31
N TYR A 252 6.76 -12.89 -11.57
CA TYR A 252 6.10 -11.78 -10.92
C TYR A 252 5.82 -12.06 -9.43
N GLU A 253 5.26 -13.23 -9.14
CA GLU A 253 5.03 -13.70 -7.77
C GLU A 253 6.37 -13.79 -7.00
N GLY A 254 7.40 -14.33 -7.65
CA GLY A 254 8.76 -14.38 -7.12
C GLY A 254 9.32 -12.98 -6.81
N LEU A 255 9.09 -11.98 -7.67
CA LEU A 255 9.54 -10.61 -7.45
C LEU A 255 8.80 -9.94 -6.28
N ILE A 256 7.48 -10.12 -6.20
CA ILE A 256 6.69 -9.60 -5.08
C ILE A 256 7.13 -10.23 -3.75
N SER A 257 7.38 -11.53 -3.74
CA SER A 257 7.93 -12.19 -2.55
C SER A 257 9.28 -11.60 -2.14
N ARG A 258 10.20 -11.38 -3.09
CA ARG A 258 11.49 -10.71 -2.81
C ARG A 258 11.30 -9.27 -2.34
N LEU A 259 10.31 -8.54 -2.87
CA LEU A 259 9.96 -7.20 -2.40
C LEU A 259 9.56 -7.20 -0.93
N PHE A 260 8.76 -8.19 -0.48
CA PHE A 260 8.44 -8.38 0.94
C PHE A 260 9.69 -8.58 1.80
N PHE A 261 10.61 -9.44 1.36
CA PHE A 261 11.89 -9.60 2.06
C PHE A 261 12.74 -8.33 2.04
N GLY A 262 12.70 -7.55 0.95
CA GLY A 262 13.32 -6.23 0.88
C GLY A 262 12.77 -5.27 1.93
N TRP A 263 11.46 -5.26 2.15
CA TRP A 263 10.82 -4.47 3.21
C TRP A 263 11.24 -4.91 4.61
N ILE A 264 11.34 -6.22 4.86
CA ILE A 264 11.84 -6.76 6.13
C ILE A 264 13.29 -6.32 6.35
N GLY A 265 14.13 -6.42 5.32
CA GLY A 265 15.52 -5.98 5.37
C GLY A 265 15.66 -4.48 5.65
N LEU A 266 14.84 -3.64 5.00
CA LEU A 266 14.81 -2.20 5.24
C LEU A 266 14.38 -1.89 6.68
N ALA A 267 13.34 -2.57 7.17
CA ALA A 267 12.88 -2.40 8.55
C ALA A 267 13.98 -2.79 9.57
N ALA A 268 14.67 -3.91 9.34
CA ALA A 268 15.78 -4.34 10.17
C ALA A 268 16.93 -3.33 10.15
N LEU A 269 17.29 -2.80 8.97
CA LEU A 269 18.33 -1.80 8.81
C LEU A 269 17.99 -0.50 9.58
N LEU A 270 16.78 0.01 9.41
CA LEU A 270 16.34 1.22 10.11
C LEU A 270 16.40 1.08 11.63
N THR A 271 16.18 -0.13 12.15
CA THR A 271 16.27 -0.36 13.60
C THR A 271 17.70 -0.48 14.10
N LEU A 272 18.58 -1.00 13.28
CA LEU A 272 19.99 -1.05 13.66
C LEU A 272 20.61 0.36 13.71
N LEU A 273 20.01 1.30 12.96
CA LEU A 273 20.48 2.70 12.90
C LEU A 273 19.80 3.60 13.95
N SER A 274 18.68 3.18 14.56
CA SER A 274 17.95 3.93 15.61
C SER A 274 18.44 3.57 17.01
#